data_7ba48883ad80b4007cf34b188bda3f6e
#
_entry.id   7ba48883ad80b4007cf34b188bda3f6e
#
_cell.length_a   1.000
_cell.length_b   1.000
_cell.length_c   1.000
_cell.angle_alpha   90.00
_cell.angle_beta   90.00
_cell.angle_gamma   90.00
#
_symmetry.space_group_name_H-M   'P 1'
#
loop_
_entity.id
_entity.type
_entity.pdbx_description
1 polymer ?
#
loop_
_entity_poly.entity_id
_entity_poly.type
_entity_poly.pdbx_seq_one_letter_code
_entity_poly.pdbx_strand_id
1 'polypeptide(L)'
;YTYPARKIGTFLADADLTHVSNEVSFVEGCVGYTGMVFCSKPKYIETLKASGVDIVELTGNHNNDYGSKYNKSTIEKYIELGWDYFGGGLNSEDASKVLYKEEKGNLLAFMGYNWYDTVYSSRALAGSSSAGANSYSVEKLTKDIKEAKDRGAVVIVTFQFQECYSYPSSDVVYPICYKPLSFPDQKKVFRQAVDLGADIVIGTQAHQPQTYEVYGDGLIFYGLGNLYFDQDEWIGTRQGLVLSLYVEDSNIIQVKITPIIVDS
;
A
#
# COMPACT_ATOMS: atom_id res chain seq x y z
N TYR A 1 -7.58 -13.13 -17.88
CA TYR A 1 -6.92 -12.80 -16.60
C TYR A 1 -7.00 -11.31 -16.28
N THR A 2 -7.51 -10.51 -17.19
CA THR A 2 -7.69 -9.05 -17.06
C THR A 2 -9.11 -8.67 -16.65
N TYR A 3 -9.96 -9.63 -16.34
CA TYR A 3 -11.37 -9.41 -15.99
C TYR A 3 -11.55 -8.37 -14.87
N PRO A 4 -10.78 -8.42 -13.75
CA PRO A 4 -10.93 -7.43 -12.67
C PRO A 4 -10.62 -5.99 -13.13
N ALA A 5 -9.66 -5.81 -14.04
CA ALA A 5 -9.28 -4.50 -14.58
C ALA A 5 -10.24 -3.98 -15.68
N ARG A 6 -11.22 -4.77 -16.13
CA ARG A 6 -12.05 -4.43 -17.30
C ARG A 6 -12.78 -3.08 -17.20
N LYS A 7 -13.23 -2.72 -16.00
CA LYS A 7 -13.99 -1.48 -15.78
C LYS A 7 -13.11 -0.31 -15.34
N ILE A 8 -12.05 -0.59 -14.58
CA ILE A 8 -11.25 0.45 -13.93
C ILE A 8 -9.83 0.56 -14.49
N GLY A 9 -9.34 -0.47 -15.20
CA GLY A 9 -7.95 -0.53 -15.65
C GLY A 9 -7.56 0.65 -16.54
N THR A 10 -8.40 1.02 -17.50
CA THR A 10 -8.13 2.18 -18.38
C THR A 10 -8.08 3.48 -17.58
N PHE A 11 -8.96 3.66 -16.59
CA PHE A 11 -8.95 4.83 -15.72
C PHE A 11 -7.66 4.92 -14.90
N LEU A 12 -7.16 3.79 -14.39
CA LEU A 12 -5.89 3.74 -13.66
C LEU A 12 -4.70 3.99 -14.60
N ALA A 13 -4.71 3.35 -15.77
CA ALA A 13 -3.64 3.46 -16.77
C ALA A 13 -3.54 4.83 -17.47
N ASP A 14 -4.55 5.69 -17.29
CA ASP A 14 -4.55 7.07 -17.83
C ASP A 14 -3.77 8.05 -16.95
N ALA A 15 -3.33 7.64 -15.78
CA ALA A 15 -2.46 8.42 -14.91
C ALA A 15 -1.01 8.39 -15.41
N ASP A 16 -0.24 9.43 -15.10
CA ASP A 16 1.19 9.48 -15.42
C ASP A 16 2.01 8.44 -14.63
N LEU A 17 1.58 8.15 -13.39
CA LEU A 17 2.12 7.09 -12.53
C LEU A 17 0.98 6.41 -11.79
N THR A 18 0.91 5.08 -11.90
CA THR A 18 -0.05 4.26 -11.16
C THR A 18 0.65 3.45 -10.09
N HIS A 19 0.34 3.75 -8.83
CA HIS A 19 0.81 3.04 -7.65
C HIS A 19 -0.27 2.11 -7.09
N VAL A 20 0.12 0.87 -6.78
CA VAL A 20 -0.75 -0.12 -6.13
C VAL A 20 -0.03 -0.79 -4.96
N SER A 21 -0.79 -1.18 -3.94
CA SER A 21 -0.30 -2.12 -2.93
C SER A 21 -0.62 -3.54 -3.39
N ASN A 22 0.41 -4.40 -3.49
CA ASN A 22 0.22 -5.83 -3.77
C ASN A 22 0.70 -6.64 -2.56
N GLU A 23 -0.24 -7.19 -1.83
CA GLU A 23 -0.01 -7.81 -0.54
C GLU A 23 0.40 -9.28 -0.61
N VAL A 24 0.41 -9.90 -1.80
CA VAL A 24 0.67 -11.35 -1.96
C VAL A 24 1.74 -11.63 -3.00
N SER A 25 2.46 -12.74 -2.80
CA SER A 25 3.43 -13.23 -3.79
C SER A 25 2.75 -14.00 -4.93
N PHE A 26 3.31 -13.92 -6.14
CA PHE A 26 2.96 -14.77 -7.26
C PHE A 26 3.64 -16.15 -7.12
N VAL A 27 2.84 -17.19 -7.05
CA VAL A 27 3.30 -18.57 -6.78
C VAL A 27 2.79 -19.51 -7.86
N GLU A 28 3.71 -20.21 -8.56
CA GLU A 28 3.31 -21.30 -9.44
C GLU A 28 2.61 -22.40 -8.62
N GLY A 29 1.48 -22.88 -9.12
CA GLY A 29 0.69 -23.86 -8.39
C GLY A 29 -0.07 -23.29 -7.20
N CYS A 30 -0.20 -21.97 -7.06
CA CYS A 30 -1.06 -21.36 -6.06
C CYS A 30 -2.46 -21.97 -6.10
N VAL A 31 -2.88 -22.55 -4.96
CA VAL A 31 -4.19 -23.17 -4.77
C VAL A 31 -4.92 -22.37 -3.71
N GLY A 32 -6.19 -22.07 -3.95
CA GLY A 32 -7.04 -21.44 -2.95
C GLY A 32 -7.04 -22.23 -1.64
N TYR A 33 -6.87 -21.54 -0.53
CA TYR A 33 -6.81 -22.11 0.80
C TYR A 33 -7.83 -21.43 1.72
N THR A 34 -8.43 -22.18 2.63
CA THR A 34 -9.46 -21.65 3.55
C THR A 34 -8.89 -21.06 4.84
N GLY A 35 -7.64 -20.63 4.83
CA GLY A 35 -6.96 -20.01 5.98
C GLY A 35 -6.40 -18.64 5.63
N MET A 36 -5.72 -18.02 6.59
CA MET A 36 -5.07 -16.72 6.46
C MET A 36 -3.67 -16.87 5.81
N VAL A 37 -3.60 -17.56 4.67
CA VAL A 37 -2.37 -17.78 3.87
C VAL A 37 -2.73 -17.56 2.41
N PHE A 38 -2.17 -16.53 1.82
CA PHE A 38 -2.57 -16.02 0.50
C PHE A 38 -1.45 -16.12 -0.52
N CYS A 39 -1.84 -16.35 -1.76
CA CYS A 39 -0.97 -16.27 -2.94
C CYS A 39 -1.79 -15.91 -4.17
N SER A 40 -1.12 -15.49 -5.22
CA SER A 40 -1.72 -15.31 -6.55
C SER A 40 -0.99 -16.16 -7.58
N LYS A 41 -1.68 -16.60 -8.66
CA LYS A 41 -1.01 -17.28 -9.76
C LYS A 41 -0.28 -16.26 -10.64
N PRO A 42 0.92 -16.58 -11.18
CA PRO A 42 1.71 -15.62 -11.98
C PRO A 42 0.93 -15.00 -13.16
N LYS A 43 0.00 -15.74 -13.75
CA LYS A 43 -0.84 -15.22 -14.85
C LYS A 43 -1.71 -14.02 -14.50
N TYR A 44 -2.00 -13.81 -13.20
CA TYR A 44 -2.82 -12.67 -12.75
C TYR A 44 -2.07 -11.36 -12.68
N ILE A 45 -0.75 -11.36 -12.89
CA ILE A 45 0.02 -10.13 -13.10
C ILE A 45 -0.50 -9.32 -14.30
N GLU A 46 -1.18 -9.99 -15.23
CA GLU A 46 -1.83 -9.34 -16.37
C GLU A 46 -2.95 -8.38 -15.96
N THR A 47 -3.55 -8.57 -14.76
CA THR A 47 -4.51 -7.61 -14.19
C THR A 47 -3.81 -6.29 -13.83
N LEU A 48 -2.63 -6.38 -13.21
CA LEU A 48 -1.83 -5.20 -12.86
C LEU A 48 -1.33 -4.47 -14.11
N LYS A 49 -0.87 -5.21 -15.13
CA LYS A 49 -0.48 -4.62 -16.42
C LYS A 49 -1.64 -3.90 -17.10
N ALA A 50 -2.83 -4.51 -17.09
CA ALA A 50 -4.04 -3.91 -17.67
C ALA A 50 -4.51 -2.66 -16.89
N SER A 51 -3.99 -2.46 -15.68
CA SER A 51 -4.23 -1.28 -14.85
C SER A 51 -3.14 -0.22 -14.99
N GLY A 52 -2.15 -0.43 -15.85
CA GLY A 52 -1.06 0.52 -16.08
C GLY A 52 -0.15 0.71 -14.86
N VAL A 53 0.08 -0.35 -14.08
CA VAL A 53 0.91 -0.25 -12.87
C VAL A 53 2.36 0.09 -13.21
N ASP A 54 2.89 1.09 -12.53
CA ASP A 54 4.28 1.55 -12.61
C ASP A 54 5.04 1.28 -11.31
N ILE A 55 4.34 1.38 -10.16
CA ILE A 55 4.95 1.31 -8.83
C ILE A 55 4.16 0.33 -7.97
N VAL A 56 4.86 -0.61 -7.32
CA VAL A 56 4.27 -1.58 -6.41
C VAL A 56 4.73 -1.35 -4.98
N GLU A 57 3.78 -1.16 -4.09
CA GLU A 57 4.03 -1.09 -2.65
C GLU A 57 4.02 -2.49 -2.04
N LEU A 58 5.00 -2.79 -1.17
CA LEU A 58 5.32 -4.13 -0.67
C LEU A 58 5.34 -4.21 0.87
N THR A 59 4.61 -3.35 1.57
CA THR A 59 4.56 -3.41 3.04
C THR A 59 3.68 -4.53 3.58
N GLY A 60 2.93 -5.23 2.72
CA GLY A 60 1.92 -6.22 3.10
C GLY A 60 2.43 -7.34 4.00
N ASN A 61 1.62 -7.76 4.98
CA ASN A 61 1.96 -8.83 5.92
C ASN A 61 1.81 -10.24 5.31
N HIS A 62 1.23 -10.38 4.12
CA HIS A 62 1.06 -11.65 3.41
C HIS A 62 2.09 -11.92 2.31
N ASN A 63 3.03 -11.00 2.07
CA ASN A 63 4.06 -11.16 1.03
C ASN A 63 4.92 -12.42 1.21
N ASN A 64 5.13 -12.86 2.44
CA ASN A 64 5.94 -14.03 2.78
C ASN A 64 5.12 -15.28 3.17
N ASP A 65 3.82 -15.33 2.92
CA ASP A 65 2.96 -16.46 3.31
C ASP A 65 3.43 -17.80 2.74
N TYR A 66 3.94 -17.80 1.52
CA TYR A 66 4.55 -18.97 0.86
C TYR A 66 6.09 -18.99 0.99
N GLY A 67 6.65 -18.07 1.77
CA GLY A 67 8.07 -17.93 2.04
C GLY A 67 8.77 -16.88 1.19
N SER A 68 9.85 -16.33 1.72
CA SER A 68 10.61 -15.23 1.14
C SER A 68 11.15 -15.49 -0.28
N LYS A 69 11.33 -16.75 -0.67
CA LYS A 69 11.75 -17.12 -2.03
C LYS A 69 10.72 -16.72 -3.08
N TYR A 70 9.42 -16.84 -2.78
CA TYR A 70 8.35 -16.47 -3.71
C TYR A 70 8.15 -14.96 -3.75
N ASN A 71 8.31 -14.28 -2.61
CA ASN A 71 8.35 -12.83 -2.58
C ASN A 71 9.52 -12.30 -3.42
N LYS A 72 10.71 -12.87 -3.25
CA LYS A 72 11.88 -12.55 -4.10
C LYS A 72 11.56 -12.71 -5.58
N SER A 73 11.02 -13.87 -6.01
CA SER A 73 10.67 -14.11 -7.41
C SER A 73 9.61 -13.12 -7.93
N THR A 74 8.69 -12.70 -7.06
CA THR A 74 7.67 -11.70 -7.38
C THR A 74 8.31 -10.32 -7.61
N ILE A 75 9.22 -9.89 -6.74
CA ILE A 75 9.97 -8.64 -6.90
C ILE A 75 10.83 -8.68 -8.17
N GLU A 76 11.55 -9.78 -8.40
CA GLU A 76 12.34 -9.98 -9.63
C GLU A 76 11.46 -9.84 -10.88
N LYS A 77 10.20 -10.31 -10.81
CA LYS A 77 9.24 -10.15 -11.91
C LYS A 77 8.82 -8.70 -12.13
N TYR A 78 8.67 -7.89 -11.07
CA TYR A 78 8.41 -6.44 -11.21
C TYR A 78 9.59 -5.74 -11.88
N ILE A 79 10.82 -6.08 -11.46
CA ILE A 79 12.06 -5.55 -12.09
C ILE A 79 12.11 -5.90 -13.59
N GLU A 80 11.79 -7.16 -13.98
CA GLU A 80 11.72 -7.58 -15.38
C GLU A 80 10.70 -6.79 -16.20
N LEU A 81 9.60 -6.34 -15.55
CA LEU A 81 8.55 -5.54 -16.18
C LEU A 81 8.88 -4.05 -16.24
N GLY A 82 10.00 -3.64 -15.62
CA GLY A 82 10.38 -2.23 -15.54
C GLY A 82 9.56 -1.45 -14.50
N TRP A 83 8.89 -2.15 -13.57
CA TRP A 83 8.15 -1.51 -12.49
C TRP A 83 9.08 -1.19 -11.32
N ASP A 84 8.83 -0.05 -10.71
CA ASP A 84 9.46 0.31 -9.44
C ASP A 84 8.73 -0.33 -8.27
N TYR A 85 9.40 -0.43 -7.12
CA TYR A 85 8.78 -0.91 -5.88
C TYR A 85 9.37 -0.20 -4.66
N PHE A 86 8.62 -0.21 -3.56
CA PHE A 86 9.05 0.35 -2.28
C PHE A 86 8.34 -0.33 -1.10
N GLY A 87 8.79 -0.04 0.11
CA GLY A 87 8.18 -0.57 1.33
C GLY A 87 8.42 -2.06 1.56
N GLY A 88 9.22 -2.69 0.72
CA GLY A 88 9.73 -4.05 0.78
C GLY A 88 10.83 -4.22 -0.23
N GLY A 89 11.53 -5.38 -0.21
CA GLY A 89 12.67 -5.58 -1.09
C GLY A 89 13.28 -6.97 -0.98
N LEU A 90 14.37 -7.19 -1.72
CA LEU A 90 15.09 -8.47 -1.80
C LEU A 90 15.84 -8.84 -0.50
N ASN A 91 16.08 -7.86 0.33
CA ASN A 91 16.66 -7.96 1.67
C ASN A 91 16.33 -6.69 2.47
N SER A 92 16.71 -6.63 3.74
CA SER A 92 16.40 -5.51 4.63
C SER A 92 16.99 -4.17 4.18
N GLU A 93 18.18 -4.16 3.56
CA GLU A 93 18.78 -2.96 3.01
C GLU A 93 17.96 -2.43 1.82
N ASP A 94 17.60 -3.31 0.90
CA ASP A 94 16.79 -2.98 -0.26
C ASP A 94 15.37 -2.53 0.13
N ALA A 95 14.73 -3.28 1.04
CA ALA A 95 13.40 -2.96 1.55
C ALA A 95 13.32 -1.58 2.22
N SER A 96 14.43 -1.11 2.78
CA SER A 96 14.51 0.15 3.53
C SER A 96 14.71 1.39 2.66
N LYS A 97 14.86 1.24 1.34
CA LYS A 97 15.12 2.37 0.44
C LYS A 97 13.86 3.21 0.23
N VAL A 98 14.05 4.51 0.18
CA VAL A 98 13.04 5.45 -0.32
C VAL A 98 13.10 5.42 -1.85
N LEU A 99 11.96 5.21 -2.49
CA LEU A 99 11.84 5.32 -3.94
C LEU A 99 11.66 6.80 -4.31
N TYR A 100 12.59 7.35 -5.06
CA TYR A 100 12.45 8.66 -5.68
C TYR A 100 12.07 8.51 -7.14
N LYS A 101 11.01 9.21 -7.54
CA LYS A 101 10.52 9.24 -8.93
C LYS A 101 10.41 10.68 -9.38
N GLU A 102 11.03 10.98 -10.50
CA GLU A 102 10.84 12.26 -11.18
C GLU A 102 9.86 12.07 -12.33
N GLU A 103 8.77 12.83 -12.31
CA GLU A 103 7.75 12.79 -13.36
C GLU A 103 7.34 14.22 -13.74
N LYS A 104 7.51 14.58 -15.01
CA LYS A 104 7.17 15.92 -15.54
C LYS A 104 7.73 17.08 -14.73
N GLY A 105 8.97 16.93 -14.23
CA GLY A 105 9.65 17.94 -13.43
C GLY A 105 9.24 17.97 -11.95
N ASN A 106 8.37 17.07 -11.50
CA ASN A 106 8.01 16.92 -10.09
C ASN A 106 8.80 15.77 -9.47
N LEU A 107 9.38 16.00 -8.30
CA LEU A 107 10.05 14.96 -7.54
C LEU A 107 9.08 14.36 -6.52
N LEU A 108 8.87 13.05 -6.59
CA LEU A 108 8.04 12.28 -5.65
C LEU A 108 8.92 11.33 -4.85
N ALA A 109 8.64 11.19 -3.56
CA ALA A 109 9.31 10.24 -2.67
C ALA A 109 8.27 9.29 -2.08
N PHE A 110 8.40 8.00 -2.38
CA PHE A 110 7.57 6.94 -1.84
C PHE A 110 8.34 6.18 -0.77
N MET A 111 7.74 6.01 0.41
CA MET A 111 8.30 5.23 1.50
C MET A 111 7.21 4.44 2.21
N GLY A 112 7.48 3.19 2.50
CA GLY A 112 6.50 2.29 3.09
C GLY A 112 7.07 1.53 4.29
N TYR A 113 6.23 1.27 5.28
CA TYR A 113 6.62 0.61 6.52
C TYR A 113 5.57 -0.42 6.94
N ASN A 114 6.03 -1.63 7.23
CA ASN A 114 5.19 -2.61 7.91
C ASN A 114 5.33 -2.40 9.42
N TRP A 115 4.36 -1.70 10.00
CA TRP A 115 4.27 -1.50 11.44
C TRP A 115 3.80 -2.77 12.14
N TYR A 116 2.82 -3.47 11.55
CA TYR A 116 2.17 -4.64 12.17
C TYR A 116 3.17 -5.76 12.50
N ASP A 117 3.92 -6.22 11.51
CA ASP A 117 4.90 -7.29 11.75
C ASP A 117 6.10 -6.83 12.56
N THR A 118 6.48 -5.56 12.50
CA THR A 118 7.51 -5.02 13.37
C THR A 118 7.16 -5.18 14.84
N VAL A 119 5.88 -5.02 15.19
CA VAL A 119 5.41 -5.08 16.57
C VAL A 119 5.00 -6.49 16.99
N TYR A 120 4.37 -7.27 16.11
CA TYR A 120 3.68 -8.49 16.52
C TYR A 120 4.28 -9.80 16.03
N SER A 121 4.92 -9.88 14.88
CA SER A 121 5.25 -11.19 14.30
C SER A 121 6.59 -11.34 13.61
N SER A 122 7.15 -10.31 13.04
CA SER A 122 8.34 -10.32 12.16
C SER A 122 8.26 -11.22 10.90
N ARG A 123 7.13 -11.89 10.67
CA ARG A 123 6.99 -12.93 9.62
C ARG A 123 7.14 -12.38 8.21
N ALA A 124 6.58 -11.20 7.95
CA ALA A 124 6.63 -10.56 6.64
C ALA A 124 7.90 -9.74 6.42
N LEU A 125 8.67 -9.45 7.47
CA LEU A 125 9.80 -8.53 7.39
C LEU A 125 10.98 -9.10 6.60
N ALA A 126 11.64 -8.21 5.88
CA ALA A 126 12.89 -8.53 5.19
C ALA A 126 14.03 -8.81 6.19
N GLY A 127 14.78 -9.88 5.94
CA GLY A 127 16.03 -10.15 6.66
C GLY A 127 17.24 -9.69 5.87
N SER A 128 18.43 -9.87 6.44
CA SER A 128 19.69 -9.46 5.78
C SER A 128 19.94 -10.17 4.42
N SER A 129 19.35 -11.34 4.23
CA SER A 129 19.48 -12.14 3.00
C SER A 129 18.15 -12.72 2.49
N SER A 130 17.02 -12.22 2.99
CA SER A 130 15.69 -12.69 2.61
C SER A 130 14.76 -11.53 2.27
N ALA A 131 13.98 -11.70 1.20
CA ALA A 131 12.98 -10.74 0.77
C ALA A 131 11.87 -10.59 1.82
N GLY A 132 11.31 -9.39 1.89
CA GLY A 132 10.22 -9.06 2.80
C GLY A 132 9.91 -7.58 2.85
N ALA A 133 8.99 -7.22 3.72
CA ALA A 133 8.56 -5.86 3.97
C ALA A 133 9.59 -5.07 4.79
N ASN A 134 9.58 -3.75 4.61
CA ASN A 134 10.40 -2.82 5.40
C ASN A 134 9.84 -2.69 6.82
N SER A 135 10.70 -2.88 7.82
CA SER A 135 10.33 -2.69 9.21
C SER A 135 10.13 -1.20 9.55
N TYR A 136 9.22 -0.94 10.50
CA TYR A 136 8.97 0.41 11.00
C TYR A 136 9.93 0.76 12.16
N SER A 137 10.44 1.98 12.15
CA SER A 137 10.93 2.67 13.36
C SER A 137 10.74 4.18 13.21
N VAL A 138 10.57 4.87 14.34
CA VAL A 138 10.39 6.32 14.36
C VAL A 138 11.66 7.02 13.85
N GLU A 139 12.82 6.53 14.20
CA GLU A 139 14.11 7.08 13.79
C GLU A 139 14.27 7.01 12.26
N LYS A 140 13.91 5.85 11.69
CA LYS A 140 13.97 5.67 10.23
C LYS A 140 12.94 6.55 9.52
N LEU A 141 11.69 6.55 9.96
CA LEU A 141 10.64 7.41 9.42
C LEU A 141 11.07 8.88 9.42
N THR A 142 11.62 9.36 10.55
CA THR A 142 12.09 10.73 10.70
C THR A 142 13.21 11.06 9.72
N LYS A 143 14.18 10.16 9.60
CA LYS A 143 15.31 10.32 8.67
C LYS A 143 14.82 10.38 7.22
N ASP A 144 14.02 9.40 6.82
CA ASP A 144 13.58 9.24 5.43
C ASP A 144 12.73 10.44 4.97
N ILE A 145 11.77 10.89 5.82
CA ILE A 145 10.95 12.06 5.51
C ILE A 145 11.81 13.32 5.41
N LYS A 146 12.72 13.53 6.39
CA LYS A 146 13.60 14.69 6.37
C LYS A 146 14.46 14.74 5.12
N GLU A 147 15.10 13.63 4.74
CA GLU A 147 15.93 13.55 3.53
C GLU A 147 15.11 13.84 2.26
N ALA A 148 13.86 13.36 2.19
CA ALA A 148 12.98 13.61 1.07
C ALA A 148 12.54 15.09 0.98
N LYS A 149 12.19 15.70 2.10
CA LYS A 149 11.84 17.13 2.14
C LYS A 149 13.04 18.03 1.86
N ASP A 150 14.23 17.68 2.34
CA ASP A 150 15.47 18.42 2.04
C ASP A 150 15.78 18.40 0.51
N ARG A 151 15.26 17.41 -0.22
CA ARG A 151 15.35 17.30 -1.68
C ARG A 151 14.21 18.02 -2.42
N GLY A 152 13.25 18.57 -1.71
CA GLY A 152 12.07 19.24 -2.31
C GLY A 152 11.03 18.25 -2.87
N ALA A 153 11.00 17.00 -2.40
CA ALA A 153 10.05 16.01 -2.89
C ALA A 153 8.66 16.17 -2.25
N VAL A 154 7.63 15.79 -3.01
CA VAL A 154 6.33 15.42 -2.45
C VAL A 154 6.49 14.07 -1.76
N VAL A 155 6.18 14.01 -0.48
CA VAL A 155 6.42 12.83 0.37
C VAL A 155 5.15 12.03 0.58
N ILE A 156 5.15 10.78 0.10
CA ILE A 156 4.05 9.82 0.20
C ILE A 156 4.50 8.66 1.09
N VAL A 157 3.81 8.51 2.23
CA VAL A 157 4.12 7.47 3.22
C VAL A 157 2.99 6.45 3.25
N THR A 158 3.33 5.16 3.18
CA THR A 158 2.37 4.07 3.38
C THR A 158 2.68 3.26 4.63
N PHE A 159 1.63 2.82 5.33
CA PHE A 159 1.76 1.99 6.52
C PHE A 159 0.90 0.74 6.42
N GLN A 160 1.51 -0.43 6.47
CA GLN A 160 0.83 -1.65 6.85
C GLN A 160 0.63 -1.60 8.37
N PHE A 161 -0.56 -1.17 8.76
CA PHE A 161 -0.93 -1.01 10.15
C PHE A 161 -1.93 -2.10 10.58
N GLN A 162 -2.38 -2.09 11.81
CA GLN A 162 -3.42 -3.01 12.25
C GLN A 162 -4.78 -2.57 11.71
N GLU A 163 -5.53 -3.52 11.16
CA GLU A 163 -6.90 -3.27 10.73
C GLU A 163 -7.83 -3.08 11.94
N CYS A 164 -8.81 -2.26 11.79
CA CYS A 164 -9.91 -2.15 12.73
C CYS A 164 -10.91 -3.29 12.48
N TYR A 165 -10.90 -4.30 13.33
CA TYR A 165 -11.77 -5.46 13.25
C TYR A 165 -13.22 -5.16 13.69
N SER A 166 -13.87 -4.22 13.09
CA SER A 166 -15.29 -4.02 13.28
C SER A 166 -15.97 -4.08 11.92
N TYR A 167 -16.10 -5.29 11.39
CA TYR A 167 -16.97 -5.50 10.23
C TYR A 167 -18.41 -5.35 10.70
N PRO A 168 -19.13 -4.32 10.22
CA PRO A 168 -20.53 -4.18 10.57
C PRO A 168 -21.35 -5.31 9.97
N SER A 169 -22.48 -5.57 10.58
CA SER A 169 -23.56 -6.29 9.92
C SER A 169 -23.83 -5.66 8.56
N SER A 170 -24.26 -6.47 7.60
CA SER A 170 -24.41 -6.18 6.16
C SER A 170 -24.95 -4.82 5.73
N ASP A 171 -25.55 -4.07 6.65
CA ASP A 171 -26.29 -2.84 6.34
C ASP A 171 -25.55 -1.54 6.71
N VAL A 172 -24.36 -1.65 7.31
CA VAL A 172 -23.63 -0.47 7.77
C VAL A 172 -22.52 -0.13 6.79
N VAL A 173 -22.65 1.00 6.12
CA VAL A 173 -21.86 1.47 4.99
C VAL A 173 -20.89 2.58 5.41
N TYR A 174 -20.25 2.50 6.56
CA TYR A 174 -19.22 3.50 6.90
C TYR A 174 -18.04 2.89 7.65
N PRO A 175 -16.90 3.54 7.57
CA PRO A 175 -15.70 3.07 8.22
C PRO A 175 -15.93 3.00 9.74
N ILE A 176 -15.67 1.83 10.30
CA ILE A 176 -16.00 1.56 11.69
C ILE A 176 -14.74 1.36 12.49
N CYS A 177 -13.95 2.37 12.58
CA CYS A 177 -12.88 2.42 13.53
C CYS A 177 -13.13 3.48 14.58
N TYR A 178 -14.16 3.29 15.41
CA TYR A 178 -14.43 4.18 16.52
C TYR A 178 -13.65 3.85 17.78
N LYS A 179 -13.31 2.59 17.97
CA LYS A 179 -12.57 2.20 19.16
C LYS A 179 -11.12 2.46 18.89
N PRO A 180 -10.44 3.24 19.75
CA PRO A 180 -9.01 3.26 19.71
C PRO A 180 -8.53 1.81 19.79
N LEU A 181 -7.78 1.38 18.78
CA LEU A 181 -7.07 0.12 18.87
C LEU A 181 -6.21 0.19 20.12
N SER A 182 -6.15 -0.89 20.85
CA SER A 182 -5.44 -0.94 22.12
C SER A 182 -3.93 -0.68 22.00
N PHE A 183 -3.38 -0.53 20.77
CA PHE A 183 -1.94 -0.33 20.51
C PHE A 183 -1.58 0.08 19.10
N PRO A 184 -0.51 0.84 19.01
CA PRO A 184 -0.52 2.25 19.29
C PRO A 184 -1.59 2.88 18.44
N ASP A 185 -2.11 3.99 18.89
CA ASP A 185 -3.12 4.72 18.15
C ASP A 185 -2.65 4.97 16.70
N GLN A 186 -3.28 4.32 15.71
CA GLN A 186 -3.01 4.51 14.28
C GLN A 186 -2.97 6.00 13.93
N LYS A 187 -3.91 6.74 14.45
CA LYS A 187 -4.01 8.18 14.29
C LYS A 187 -2.76 8.91 14.77
N LYS A 188 -2.17 8.49 15.90
CA LYS A 188 -0.95 9.09 16.45
C LYS A 188 0.24 8.87 15.51
N VAL A 189 0.42 7.64 15.03
CA VAL A 189 1.54 7.30 14.13
C VAL A 189 1.40 8.01 12.78
N PHE A 190 0.18 8.06 12.23
CA PHE A 190 -0.06 8.69 10.94
C PHE A 190 0.10 10.21 11.02
N ARG A 191 -0.42 10.84 12.07
CA ARG A 191 -0.20 12.28 12.33
C ARG A 191 1.26 12.61 12.55
N GLN A 192 2.02 11.74 13.25
CA GLN A 192 3.45 11.92 13.42
C GLN A 192 4.19 11.99 12.08
N ALA A 193 3.81 11.19 11.09
CA ALA A 193 4.40 11.28 9.76
C ALA A 193 4.15 12.65 9.11
N VAL A 194 2.95 13.20 9.26
CA VAL A 194 2.63 14.56 8.78
C VAL A 194 3.42 15.61 9.56
N ASP A 195 3.49 15.50 10.88
CA ASP A 195 4.29 16.43 11.72
C ASP A 195 5.79 16.43 11.32
N LEU A 196 6.28 15.34 10.78
CA LEU A 196 7.65 15.21 10.23
C LEU A 196 7.79 15.76 8.80
N GLY A 197 6.68 16.05 8.11
CA GLY A 197 6.65 16.67 6.78
C GLY A 197 6.08 15.78 5.67
N ALA A 198 5.42 14.66 5.97
CA ALA A 198 4.73 13.89 4.94
C ALA A 198 3.53 14.67 4.39
N ASP A 199 3.41 14.72 3.06
CA ASP A 199 2.31 15.39 2.37
C ASP A 199 1.08 14.46 2.29
N ILE A 200 1.30 13.15 2.08
CA ILE A 200 0.26 12.12 2.02
C ILE A 200 0.65 10.94 2.90
N VAL A 201 -0.29 10.47 3.72
CA VAL A 201 -0.14 9.24 4.52
C VAL A 201 -1.29 8.29 4.22
N ILE A 202 -0.99 7.03 3.92
CA ILE A 202 -1.96 6.01 3.50
C ILE A 202 -1.80 4.75 4.35
N GLY A 203 -2.90 4.25 4.92
CA GLY A 203 -2.98 2.93 5.52
C GLY A 203 -3.34 1.87 4.49
N THR A 204 -2.62 0.74 4.46
CA THR A 204 -2.78 -0.32 3.44
C THR A 204 -3.40 -1.62 3.96
N GLN A 205 -3.55 -1.83 5.27
CA GLN A 205 -4.11 -3.05 5.85
C GLN A 205 -5.62 -3.17 5.74
N ALA A 206 -6.34 -2.04 5.79
CA ALA A 206 -7.79 -2.09 5.93
C ALA A 206 -8.48 -2.59 4.65
N HIS A 207 -9.25 -3.68 4.77
CA HIS A 207 -10.01 -4.27 3.67
C HIS A 207 -11.31 -3.52 3.33
N GLN A 208 -11.59 -2.43 4.01
CA GLN A 208 -12.70 -1.50 3.72
C GLN A 208 -12.22 -0.07 3.81
N PRO A 209 -12.84 0.88 3.09
CA PRO A 209 -12.50 2.29 3.23
C PRO A 209 -12.64 2.75 4.68
N GLN A 210 -11.64 3.45 5.16
CA GLN A 210 -11.66 4.11 6.46
C GLN A 210 -11.71 5.63 6.27
N THR A 211 -11.88 6.37 7.38
CA THR A 211 -11.93 7.82 7.32
C THR A 211 -10.66 8.41 6.75
N TYR A 212 -10.75 9.66 6.32
CA TYR A 212 -9.59 10.49 6.00
C TYR A 212 -9.57 11.74 6.87
N GLU A 213 -8.43 12.39 6.94
CA GLU A 213 -8.22 13.57 7.77
C GLU A 213 -7.30 14.56 7.03
N VAL A 214 -7.67 15.85 7.08
CA VAL A 214 -6.76 16.94 6.79
C VAL A 214 -6.10 17.30 8.12
N TYR A 215 -4.79 17.11 8.22
CA TYR A 215 -4.05 17.35 9.44
C TYR A 215 -2.77 18.15 9.16
N GLY A 216 -2.61 19.31 9.78
CA GLY A 216 -1.52 20.22 9.45
C GLY A 216 -1.55 20.54 7.94
N ASP A 217 -0.41 20.39 7.28
CA ASP A 217 -0.26 20.61 5.85
C ASP A 217 -0.42 19.31 5.03
N GLY A 218 -0.75 18.17 5.66
CA GLY A 218 -0.87 16.87 5.00
C GLY A 218 -2.26 16.28 5.01
N LEU A 219 -2.44 15.23 4.19
CA LEU A 219 -3.64 14.44 4.10
C LEU A 219 -3.37 13.01 4.57
N ILE A 220 -4.24 12.50 5.43
CA ILE A 220 -4.17 11.15 5.98
C ILE A 220 -5.37 10.34 5.49
N PHE A 221 -5.12 9.20 4.86
CA PHE A 221 -6.11 8.20 4.50
C PHE A 221 -5.86 6.95 5.34
N TYR A 222 -6.74 6.66 6.29
CA TYR A 222 -6.53 5.56 7.24
C TYR A 222 -6.72 4.17 6.63
N GLY A 223 -7.38 4.08 5.48
CA GLY A 223 -7.55 2.86 4.69
C GLY A 223 -8.31 3.14 3.40
N LEU A 224 -7.86 2.55 2.30
CA LEU A 224 -8.50 2.72 0.98
C LEU A 224 -9.46 1.58 0.63
N GLY A 225 -9.41 0.48 1.38
CA GLY A 225 -10.19 -0.73 1.07
C GLY A 225 -9.62 -1.53 -0.09
N ASN A 226 -10.37 -2.55 -0.51
CA ASN A 226 -9.95 -3.49 -1.55
C ASN A 226 -10.07 -2.90 -2.95
N LEU A 227 -9.17 -3.30 -3.86
CA LEU A 227 -9.26 -3.05 -5.29
C LEU A 227 -9.54 -4.36 -6.06
N TYR A 228 -8.67 -5.36 -5.97
CA TYR A 228 -8.74 -6.64 -6.66
C TYR A 228 -8.71 -7.82 -5.69
N PHE A 229 -9.43 -7.71 -4.61
CA PHE A 229 -9.54 -8.76 -3.61
C PHE A 229 -11.00 -9.21 -3.47
N ASP A 230 -11.22 -10.50 -3.72
CA ASP A 230 -12.54 -11.13 -3.71
C ASP A 230 -12.94 -11.48 -2.26
N GLN A 231 -13.44 -10.49 -1.54
CA GLN A 231 -13.93 -10.59 -0.17
C GLN A 231 -15.34 -9.99 -0.13
N ASP A 232 -16.32 -10.77 -0.55
CA ASP A 232 -17.69 -10.32 -0.81
C ASP A 232 -18.68 -10.53 0.35
N GLU A 233 -18.22 -11.12 1.48
CA GLU A 233 -19.08 -11.40 2.63
C GLU A 233 -19.70 -10.16 3.28
N TRP A 234 -18.99 -9.03 3.22
CA TRP A 234 -19.45 -7.77 3.80
C TRP A 234 -19.46 -6.65 2.76
N ILE A 235 -20.46 -5.77 2.88
CA ILE A 235 -20.56 -4.64 1.94
C ILE A 235 -19.35 -3.71 2.01
N GLY A 236 -18.76 -3.53 3.20
CA GLY A 236 -17.58 -2.69 3.40
C GLY A 236 -16.35 -3.20 2.65
N THR A 237 -16.14 -4.52 2.61
CA THR A 237 -14.99 -5.13 1.93
C THR A 237 -15.14 -5.18 0.41
N ARG A 238 -16.34 -4.91 -0.10
CA ARG A 238 -16.62 -4.68 -1.52
C ARG A 238 -16.43 -3.23 -1.95
N GLN A 239 -16.12 -2.33 -1.03
CA GLN A 239 -15.89 -0.92 -1.30
C GLN A 239 -14.40 -0.61 -1.28
N GLY A 240 -14.00 0.32 -2.14
CA GLY A 240 -12.63 0.82 -2.19
C GLY A 240 -12.59 2.27 -2.62
N LEU A 241 -11.42 2.87 -2.45
CA LEU A 241 -11.13 4.24 -2.88
C LEU A 241 -9.92 4.25 -3.79
N VAL A 242 -10.00 5.00 -4.88
CA VAL A 242 -8.84 5.38 -5.69
C VAL A 242 -8.54 6.84 -5.43
N LEU A 243 -7.28 7.14 -5.13
CA LEU A 243 -6.79 8.50 -4.95
C LEU A 243 -6.07 8.96 -6.22
N SER A 244 -6.47 10.10 -6.77
CA SER A 244 -5.72 10.77 -7.82
C SER A 244 -5.09 12.03 -7.23
N LEU A 245 -3.75 12.08 -7.24
CA LEU A 245 -2.98 13.23 -6.78
C LEU A 245 -2.59 14.06 -8.02
N TYR A 246 -2.92 15.34 -8.00
CA TYR A 246 -2.47 16.30 -9.01
C TYR A 246 -1.32 17.12 -8.41
N VAL A 247 -0.16 17.03 -9.05
CA VAL A 247 1.08 17.63 -8.55
C VAL A 247 1.60 18.63 -9.58
N GLU A 248 1.96 19.81 -9.12
CA GLU A 248 2.58 20.87 -9.92
C GLU A 248 3.66 21.55 -9.09
N ASP A 249 4.85 21.76 -9.68
CA ASP A 249 6.02 22.36 -9.02
C ASP A 249 6.33 21.70 -7.65
N SER A 250 6.25 20.36 -7.61
CA SER A 250 6.41 19.52 -6.40
C SER A 250 5.48 19.90 -5.24
N ASN A 251 4.28 20.39 -5.56
CA ASN A 251 3.20 20.63 -4.61
C ASN A 251 1.94 19.88 -5.01
N ILE A 252 1.20 19.34 -4.04
CA ILE A 252 -0.10 18.74 -4.31
C ILE A 252 -1.12 19.88 -4.43
N ILE A 253 -1.65 20.06 -5.63
CA ILE A 253 -2.64 21.10 -5.94
C ILE A 253 -4.07 20.59 -5.82
N GLN A 254 -4.28 19.28 -5.96
CA GLN A 254 -5.59 18.65 -5.81
C GLN A 254 -5.46 17.18 -5.43
N VAL A 255 -6.37 16.69 -4.61
CA VAL A 255 -6.60 15.27 -4.37
C VAL A 255 -8.04 14.94 -4.73
N LYS A 256 -8.24 13.99 -5.65
CA LYS A 256 -9.56 13.48 -6.03
C LYS A 256 -9.73 12.08 -5.44
N ILE A 257 -10.85 11.87 -4.76
CA ILE A 257 -11.24 10.56 -4.22
C ILE A 257 -12.31 9.97 -5.14
N THR A 258 -12.05 8.80 -5.69
CA THR A 258 -13.01 8.07 -6.54
C THR A 258 -13.43 6.79 -5.82
N PRO A 259 -14.69 6.72 -5.32
CA PRO A 259 -15.22 5.49 -4.75
C PRO A 259 -15.39 4.41 -5.83
N ILE A 260 -15.05 3.17 -5.48
CA ILE A 260 -15.24 2.01 -6.33
C ILE A 260 -15.99 0.91 -5.59
N ILE A 261 -16.60 0.02 -6.34
CA ILE A 261 -17.22 -1.20 -5.84
C ILE A 261 -16.54 -2.40 -6.52
N VAL A 262 -16.04 -3.31 -5.70
CA VAL A 262 -15.56 -4.62 -6.16
C VAL A 262 -16.82 -5.47 -6.39
N ASP A 263 -17.03 -5.87 -7.64
CA ASP A 263 -18.16 -6.68 -8.08
C ASP A 263 -17.63 -8.05 -8.51
N SER A 264 -18.08 -9.11 -7.83
CA SER A 264 -17.67 -10.50 -8.06
C SER A 264 -18.33 -11.11 -9.29
#